data_3192c2c896c758e4eb81f931ace58ef5
#
_entry.id   3192c2c896c758e4eb81f931ace58ef5
#
_cell.length_a   1.000
_cell.length_b   1.000
_cell.length_c   1.000
_cell.angle_alpha   90.00
_cell.angle_beta   90.00
_cell.angle_gamma   90.00
#
_symmetry.space_group_name_H-M   'P 1'
#
loop_
_entity.id
_entity.type
_entity.pdbx_description
1 polymer ?
#
loop_
_entity_poly.entity_id
_entity_poly.type
_entity_poly.pdbx_seq_one_letter_code
_entity_poly.pdbx_strand_id
1 'polypeptide(L)'
;ITVIHKKGIGHHPHSLANPTPIVDFILKSTGYKTKFSIIPTPSAEYRSAAGWKEGTDWWVQYEEINQLLKAEKKLDIIFLGNSITQGIGGNRPSVTYKAGKPYFEKAFNEFHWVVAGISGDRTQHILWRLQNGNYGSSKPKLLVLTIGVNNFNEDSGEETADGIKLILDWLQVNMPETKVLLIGPLPTGLHPNSSNRIKYDMVHSIIKNYTSAQFNYLPLTKYFIKHDGELDTNYCSADGIHLIEPGYGLWARLLKEAVGGVLK
;
A
#
# COMPACT_ATOMS: atom_id res chain seq x y z
N ILE A 1 -10.65 -27.52 -26.51
CA ILE A 1 -9.57 -27.47 -25.52
C ILE A 1 -8.77 -26.22 -25.80
N THR A 2 -8.80 -25.27 -24.88
CA THR A 2 -8.00 -24.03 -25.00
C THR A 2 -6.68 -24.27 -24.27
N VAL A 3 -5.56 -24.12 -24.99
CA VAL A 3 -4.23 -24.24 -24.41
C VAL A 3 -3.73 -22.82 -24.09
N ILE A 4 -3.44 -22.56 -22.84
CA ILE A 4 -2.86 -21.30 -22.40
C ILE A 4 -1.35 -21.41 -22.49
N HIS A 5 -0.75 -20.78 -23.52
CA HIS A 5 0.69 -20.61 -23.60
C HIS A 5 1.09 -19.26 -23.05
N LYS A 6 1.85 -19.25 -21.96
CA LYS A 6 2.60 -18.07 -21.52
C LYS A 6 4.02 -18.20 -22.06
N LYS A 7 4.48 -17.27 -22.91
CA LYS A 7 5.91 -17.19 -23.29
C LYS A 7 6.71 -17.05 -22.00
N GLY A 8 7.42 -18.12 -21.66
CA GLY A 8 8.27 -18.14 -20.48
C GLY A 8 9.43 -17.19 -20.67
N ILE A 9 9.69 -16.38 -19.72
CA ILE A 9 11.03 -15.93 -19.38
C ILE A 9 11.66 -17.19 -18.78
N GLY A 10 12.64 -17.79 -19.47
CA GLY A 10 13.20 -19.13 -19.26
C GLY A 10 13.82 -19.40 -17.89
N HIS A 11 13.20 -18.99 -16.82
CA HIS A 11 13.58 -19.24 -15.44
C HIS A 11 12.38 -19.63 -14.61
N HIS A 12 12.62 -20.62 -13.77
CA HIS A 12 11.80 -21.18 -12.73
C HIS A 12 10.87 -20.20 -12.03
N PRO A 13 10.09 -20.72 -11.25
CA PRO A 13 8.75 -20.61 -10.70
C PRO A 13 8.16 -19.20 -10.62
N HIS A 14 8.90 -18.14 -10.93
CA HIS A 14 8.35 -16.78 -11.01
C HIS A 14 7.19 -16.66 -12.03
N SER A 15 7.20 -17.47 -13.08
CA SER A 15 6.08 -17.52 -14.04
C SER A 15 4.85 -18.23 -13.49
N LEU A 16 5.02 -19.08 -12.48
CA LEU A 16 3.94 -19.74 -11.74
C LEU A 16 3.53 -18.91 -10.51
N ALA A 17 4.35 -17.97 -10.08
CA ALA A 17 4.04 -17.06 -8.98
C ALA A 17 2.92 -16.05 -9.31
N ASN A 18 2.58 -15.87 -10.59
CA ASN A 18 1.41 -15.11 -10.99
C ASN A 18 0.31 -16.05 -11.54
N PRO A 19 -0.60 -16.55 -10.70
CA PRO A 19 -1.70 -17.41 -11.12
C PRO A 19 -2.80 -16.66 -11.86
N THR A 20 -2.77 -15.31 -11.93
CA THR A 20 -3.82 -14.47 -12.49
C THR A 20 -4.31 -14.93 -13.85
N PRO A 21 -3.46 -15.25 -14.87
CA PRO A 21 -3.96 -15.70 -16.17
C PRO A 21 -4.73 -17.01 -16.12
N ILE A 22 -4.36 -17.91 -15.19
CA ILE A 22 -5.05 -19.20 -15.01
C ILE A 22 -6.37 -18.97 -14.28
N VAL A 23 -6.35 -18.15 -13.26
CA VAL A 23 -7.52 -17.75 -12.50
C VAL A 23 -8.50 -17.04 -13.43
N ASP A 24 -8.07 -16.05 -14.20
CA ASP A 24 -8.89 -15.34 -15.19
C ASP A 24 -9.55 -16.29 -16.19
N PHE A 25 -8.80 -17.28 -16.68
CA PHE A 25 -9.35 -18.27 -17.59
C PHE A 25 -10.44 -19.11 -16.92
N ILE A 26 -10.19 -19.61 -15.70
CA ILE A 26 -11.15 -20.41 -14.95
C ILE A 26 -12.42 -19.59 -14.71
N LEU A 27 -12.28 -18.34 -14.28
CA LEU A 27 -13.39 -17.46 -13.97
C LEU A 27 -14.23 -17.11 -15.19
N LYS A 28 -13.58 -16.75 -16.31
CA LYS A 28 -14.26 -16.52 -17.60
C LYS A 28 -14.99 -17.80 -18.08
N SER A 29 -14.41 -18.97 -17.83
CA SER A 29 -14.98 -20.27 -18.24
C SER A 29 -16.13 -20.72 -17.35
N THR A 30 -16.14 -20.33 -16.07
CA THR A 30 -17.15 -20.73 -15.08
C THR A 30 -18.21 -19.68 -14.79
N GLY A 31 -18.01 -18.44 -15.28
CA GLY A 31 -18.90 -17.30 -15.00
C GLY A 31 -18.80 -16.76 -13.56
N TYR A 32 -17.88 -17.27 -12.75
CA TYR A 32 -17.65 -16.73 -11.41
C TYR A 32 -16.96 -15.37 -11.51
N LYS A 33 -17.49 -14.36 -10.79
CA LYS A 33 -16.80 -13.10 -10.55
C LYS A 33 -15.86 -13.28 -9.37
N THR A 34 -14.56 -13.16 -9.60
CA THR A 34 -13.58 -13.21 -8.51
C THR A 34 -13.25 -11.81 -8.05
N LYS A 35 -13.18 -11.66 -6.74
CA LYS A 35 -12.63 -10.49 -6.10
C LYS A 35 -11.11 -10.62 -6.06
N PHE A 36 -10.42 -10.04 -7.04
CA PHE A 36 -8.95 -10.12 -7.11
C PHE A 36 -8.27 -9.46 -5.91
N SER A 37 -8.90 -8.44 -5.32
CA SER A 37 -8.42 -7.73 -4.15
C SER A 37 -8.09 -8.62 -2.94
N ILE A 38 -8.68 -9.82 -2.87
CA ILE A 38 -8.52 -10.78 -1.77
C ILE A 38 -7.66 -12.01 -2.09
N ILE A 39 -7.18 -12.14 -3.32
CA ILE A 39 -6.33 -13.28 -3.72
C ILE A 39 -4.86 -12.90 -3.64
N PRO A 40 -4.09 -13.40 -2.66
CA PRO A 40 -2.67 -13.05 -2.55
C PRO A 40 -1.91 -13.34 -3.83
N THR A 41 -1.33 -12.31 -4.44
CA THR A 41 -0.64 -12.42 -5.72
C THR A 41 0.53 -11.45 -5.76
N PRO A 42 1.73 -11.84 -6.19
CA PRO A 42 2.82 -10.90 -6.40
C PRO A 42 2.54 -10.04 -7.63
N SER A 43 3.05 -8.82 -7.68
CA SER A 43 2.95 -8.00 -8.88
C SER A 43 3.91 -8.49 -9.95
N ALA A 44 3.42 -8.58 -11.19
CA ALA A 44 4.23 -8.86 -12.38
C ALA A 44 4.18 -7.71 -13.38
N GLU A 45 3.61 -6.58 -13.00
CA GLU A 45 3.42 -5.44 -13.88
C GLU A 45 4.74 -4.67 -14.06
N TYR A 46 5.12 -4.41 -15.31
CA TYR A 46 6.17 -3.46 -15.62
C TYR A 46 5.64 -2.04 -15.47
N ARG A 47 6.42 -1.16 -14.83
CA ARG A 47 6.05 0.24 -14.60
C ARG A 47 7.20 1.18 -14.96
N SER A 48 7.12 1.83 -16.09
CA SER A 48 8.16 2.75 -16.59
C SER A 48 8.34 4.01 -15.73
N ALA A 49 7.31 4.45 -15.04
CA ALA A 49 7.31 5.68 -14.21
C ALA A 49 7.15 5.39 -12.72
N ALA A 50 7.65 4.25 -12.25
CA ALA A 50 7.46 3.81 -10.87
C ALA A 50 8.34 4.52 -9.83
N GLY A 51 9.23 5.42 -10.25
CA GLY A 51 10.21 6.07 -9.36
C GLY A 51 11.29 5.10 -8.88
N TRP A 52 11.62 4.11 -9.70
CA TRP A 52 12.65 3.11 -9.44
C TRP A 52 13.94 3.42 -10.22
N LYS A 53 15.05 2.92 -9.72
CA LYS A 53 16.32 2.92 -10.45
C LYS A 53 16.17 2.09 -11.73
N GLU A 54 16.77 2.56 -12.82
CA GLU A 54 16.78 1.86 -14.10
C GLU A 54 17.24 0.41 -13.95
N GLY A 55 16.58 -0.49 -14.67
CA GLY A 55 16.87 -1.94 -14.63
C GLY A 55 16.32 -2.66 -13.39
N THR A 56 15.56 -1.98 -12.52
CA THR A 56 14.90 -2.63 -11.39
C THR A 56 13.42 -2.85 -11.66
N ASP A 57 12.85 -3.84 -10.99
CA ASP A 57 11.45 -4.24 -11.08
C ASP A 57 10.81 -4.39 -9.69
N TRP A 58 9.59 -4.87 -9.65
CA TRP A 58 8.86 -5.11 -8.39
C TRP A 58 9.60 -6.11 -7.47
N TRP A 59 10.25 -7.12 -8.03
CA TRP A 59 10.98 -8.13 -7.25
C TRP A 59 12.21 -7.55 -6.56
N VAL A 60 12.93 -6.67 -7.24
CA VAL A 60 14.06 -5.93 -6.62
C VAL A 60 13.56 -5.08 -5.46
N GLN A 61 12.40 -4.41 -5.62
CA GLN A 61 11.79 -3.63 -4.54
C GLN A 61 11.39 -4.51 -3.35
N TYR A 62 10.80 -5.67 -3.62
CA TYR A 62 10.39 -6.64 -2.61
C TYR A 62 11.58 -7.18 -1.82
N GLU A 63 12.65 -7.61 -2.51
CA GLU A 63 13.85 -8.13 -1.87
C GLU A 63 14.59 -7.07 -1.05
N GLU A 64 14.70 -5.85 -1.55
CA GLU A 64 15.29 -4.73 -0.80
C GLU A 64 14.54 -4.48 0.51
N ILE A 65 13.21 -4.48 0.49
CA ILE A 65 12.40 -4.34 1.70
C ILE A 65 12.66 -5.50 2.66
N ASN A 66 12.67 -6.74 2.18
CA ASN A 66 12.95 -7.91 3.02
C ASN A 66 14.33 -7.86 3.68
N GLN A 67 15.34 -7.38 2.96
CA GLN A 67 16.68 -7.18 3.52
C GLN A 67 16.68 -6.12 4.62
N LEU A 68 15.97 -4.99 4.42
CA LEU A 68 15.84 -3.96 5.45
C LEU A 68 15.11 -4.49 6.69
N LEU A 69 13.99 -5.20 6.52
CA LEU A 69 13.24 -5.79 7.63
C LEU A 69 14.06 -6.81 8.42
N LYS A 70 14.93 -7.57 7.74
CA LYS A 70 15.83 -8.57 8.36
C LYS A 70 17.00 -7.93 9.07
N ALA A 71 17.51 -6.80 8.56
CA ALA A 71 18.67 -6.11 9.12
C ALA A 71 18.34 -5.35 10.41
N GLU A 72 17.11 -4.85 10.55
CA GLU A 72 16.67 -4.04 11.69
C GLU A 72 16.37 -4.92 12.90
N LYS A 73 17.22 -4.83 13.93
CA LYS A 73 17.06 -5.58 15.20
C LYS A 73 16.02 -5.00 16.14
N LYS A 74 15.78 -3.69 16.06
CA LYS A 74 14.76 -2.95 16.82
C LYS A 74 13.98 -2.09 15.83
N LEU A 75 12.84 -2.55 15.42
CA LEU A 75 11.98 -1.83 14.49
C LEU A 75 10.80 -1.23 15.25
N ASP A 76 10.68 0.09 15.20
CA ASP A 76 9.55 0.77 15.81
C ASP A 76 8.37 0.86 14.84
N ILE A 77 8.64 1.27 13.57
CA ILE A 77 7.58 1.58 12.62
C ILE A 77 7.84 0.96 11.24
N ILE A 78 6.83 0.31 10.67
CA ILE A 78 6.77 -0.02 9.23
C ILE A 78 5.73 0.89 8.57
N PHE A 79 6.14 1.66 7.55
CA PHE A 79 5.21 2.31 6.62
C PHE A 79 4.95 1.35 5.46
N LEU A 80 3.76 0.73 5.42
CA LEU A 80 3.37 -0.28 4.45
C LEU A 80 2.36 0.28 3.45
N GLY A 81 2.62 0.13 2.15
CA GLY A 81 1.70 0.65 1.12
C GLY A 81 2.22 0.60 -0.31
N ASN A 82 1.75 1.52 -1.11
CA ASN A 82 2.01 1.64 -2.54
C ASN A 82 3.03 2.75 -2.91
N SER A 83 2.88 3.37 -4.10
CA SER A 83 3.73 4.47 -4.59
C SER A 83 3.78 5.68 -3.65
N ILE A 84 2.67 6.04 -3.01
CA ILE A 84 2.62 7.16 -2.09
C ILE A 84 3.49 6.86 -0.86
N THR A 85 3.38 5.65 -0.31
CA THR A 85 4.25 5.19 0.77
C THR A 85 5.71 5.07 0.31
N GLN A 86 5.96 4.57 -0.90
CA GLN A 86 7.32 4.54 -1.48
C GLN A 86 7.96 5.93 -1.52
N GLY A 87 7.18 6.97 -1.85
CA GLY A 87 7.64 8.36 -1.91
C GLY A 87 8.12 8.95 -0.58
N ILE A 88 7.83 8.30 0.56
CA ILE A 88 8.45 8.60 1.87
C ILE A 88 9.98 8.44 1.80
N GLY A 89 10.47 7.55 0.96
CA GLY A 89 11.89 7.35 0.69
C GLY A 89 12.54 6.33 1.61
N GLY A 90 12.98 6.75 2.79
CA GLY A 90 13.76 5.88 3.68
C GLY A 90 15.10 5.45 3.09
N ASN A 91 15.69 4.40 3.63
CA ASN A 91 16.96 3.84 3.17
C ASN A 91 16.73 2.79 2.06
N ARG A 92 16.29 3.26 0.88
CA ARG A 92 15.93 2.44 -0.29
C ARG A 92 16.74 2.85 -1.51
N PRO A 93 17.94 2.24 -1.78
CA PRO A 93 18.79 2.57 -2.94
C PRO A 93 18.12 2.37 -4.30
N SER A 94 17.19 1.41 -4.42
CA SER A 94 16.48 1.13 -5.65
C SER A 94 15.36 2.14 -5.98
N VAL A 95 15.01 3.02 -5.03
CA VAL A 95 13.99 4.06 -5.22
C VAL A 95 14.65 5.40 -5.52
N THR A 96 14.24 6.04 -6.62
CA THR A 96 14.75 7.36 -7.06
C THR A 96 13.83 8.50 -6.67
N TYR A 97 12.50 8.30 -6.68
CA TYR A 97 11.53 9.31 -6.26
C TYR A 97 11.25 9.22 -4.75
N LYS A 98 11.66 10.25 -4.01
CA LYS A 98 11.63 10.31 -2.53
C LYS A 98 11.19 11.69 -2.03
N ALA A 99 10.09 12.23 -2.57
CA ALA A 99 9.61 13.58 -2.25
C ALA A 99 9.30 13.78 -0.74
N GLY A 100 8.91 12.72 -0.05
CA GLY A 100 8.63 12.75 1.39
C GLY A 100 9.85 12.66 2.30
N LYS A 101 11.02 12.29 1.76
CA LYS A 101 12.21 11.94 2.57
C LYS A 101 12.57 12.99 3.62
N PRO A 102 12.79 14.28 3.29
CA PRO A 102 13.23 15.27 4.28
C PRO A 102 12.21 15.48 5.40
N TYR A 103 10.93 15.34 5.10
CA TYR A 103 9.86 15.54 6.08
C TYR A 103 9.74 14.37 7.05
N PHE A 104 9.83 13.14 6.52
CA PHE A 104 9.74 11.94 7.34
C PHE A 104 11.00 11.70 8.17
N GLU A 105 12.20 11.93 7.62
CA GLU A 105 13.44 11.87 8.39
C GLU A 105 13.42 12.86 9.56
N LYS A 106 12.91 14.08 9.35
CA LYS A 106 12.74 15.06 10.43
C LYS A 106 11.68 14.65 11.46
N ALA A 107 10.53 14.17 11.00
CA ALA A 107 9.41 13.85 11.87
C ALA A 107 9.65 12.58 12.71
N PHE A 108 10.36 11.60 12.18
CA PHE A 108 10.54 10.27 12.77
C PHE A 108 12.00 9.96 13.13
N ASN A 109 12.86 10.97 13.31
CA ASN A 109 14.28 10.83 13.60
C ASN A 109 14.59 10.07 14.90
N GLU A 110 13.65 9.98 15.82
CA GLU A 110 13.77 9.27 17.11
C GLU A 110 13.37 7.79 17.03
N PHE A 111 12.84 7.33 15.89
CA PHE A 111 12.36 5.97 15.68
C PHE A 111 13.23 5.22 14.69
N HIS A 112 13.30 3.90 14.88
CA HIS A 112 13.79 2.98 13.83
C HIS A 112 12.62 2.60 12.93
N TRP A 113 12.67 2.99 11.66
CA TRP A 113 11.56 2.80 10.74
C TRP A 113 11.99 2.32 9.36
N VAL A 114 11.12 1.56 8.72
CA VAL A 114 11.30 1.04 7.36
C VAL A 114 10.13 1.47 6.48
N VAL A 115 10.46 1.88 5.23
CA VAL A 115 9.48 2.15 4.18
C VAL A 115 9.30 0.89 3.35
N ALA A 116 8.13 0.30 3.46
CA ALA A 116 7.71 -0.90 2.74
C ALA A 116 6.65 -0.58 1.66
N GLY A 117 6.79 0.57 1.00
CA GLY A 117 5.96 0.95 -0.14
C GLY A 117 6.55 0.44 -1.45
N ILE A 118 5.71 -0.10 -2.35
CA ILE A 118 6.08 -0.44 -3.73
C ILE A 118 5.06 0.19 -4.67
N SER A 119 5.56 0.93 -5.68
CA SER A 119 4.71 1.57 -6.69
C SER A 119 3.81 0.56 -7.38
N GLY A 120 2.51 0.89 -7.46
CA GLY A 120 1.51 0.04 -8.09
C GLY A 120 0.92 -1.05 -7.22
N ASP A 121 1.40 -1.25 -5.99
CA ASP A 121 0.83 -2.25 -5.11
C ASP A 121 -0.67 -2.03 -4.86
N ARG A 122 -1.38 -3.15 -4.89
CA ARG A 122 -2.79 -3.33 -4.55
C ARG A 122 -2.91 -4.14 -3.26
N THR A 123 -4.09 -4.30 -2.74
CA THR A 123 -4.34 -5.09 -1.51
C THR A 123 -3.83 -6.51 -1.61
N GLN A 124 -4.07 -7.20 -2.74
CA GLN A 124 -3.57 -8.55 -2.99
C GLN A 124 -2.04 -8.67 -3.00
N HIS A 125 -1.33 -7.63 -3.49
CA HIS A 125 0.13 -7.61 -3.49
C HIS A 125 0.68 -7.44 -2.07
N ILE A 126 0.07 -6.56 -1.26
CA ILE A 126 0.41 -6.40 0.16
C ILE A 126 0.18 -7.72 0.90
N LEU A 127 -0.97 -8.37 0.71
CA LEU A 127 -1.28 -9.64 1.37
C LEU A 127 -0.25 -10.72 1.01
N TRP A 128 0.13 -10.83 -0.27
CA TRP A 128 1.18 -11.74 -0.71
C TRP A 128 2.53 -11.43 -0.06
N ARG A 129 2.93 -10.16 -0.01
CA ARG A 129 4.20 -9.74 0.62
C ARG A 129 4.23 -10.05 2.11
N LEU A 130 3.13 -9.86 2.82
CA LEU A 130 3.01 -10.20 4.24
C LEU A 130 3.21 -11.70 4.47
N GLN A 131 2.63 -12.54 3.60
CA GLN A 131 2.71 -14.00 3.70
C GLN A 131 4.09 -14.57 3.33
N ASN A 132 4.84 -13.89 2.47
CA ASN A 132 6.08 -14.41 1.88
C ASN A 132 7.33 -13.61 2.29
N GLY A 133 7.17 -12.51 3.03
CA GLY A 133 8.27 -11.63 3.45
C GLY A 133 8.60 -11.71 4.94
N ASN A 134 9.53 -10.88 5.36
CA ASN A 134 10.07 -10.88 6.72
C ASN A 134 9.27 -10.00 7.72
N TYR A 135 8.02 -9.64 7.39
CA TYR A 135 7.22 -8.71 8.21
C TYR A 135 6.96 -9.27 9.62
N GLY A 136 6.50 -10.51 9.73
CA GLY A 136 6.20 -11.14 11.02
C GLY A 136 7.43 -11.35 11.92
N SER A 137 8.59 -11.59 11.31
CA SER A 137 9.84 -11.78 12.06
C SER A 137 10.47 -10.47 12.55
N SER A 138 10.17 -9.34 11.91
CA SER A 138 10.72 -8.01 12.26
C SER A 138 10.10 -7.41 13.53
N LYS A 139 8.90 -7.87 13.93
CA LYS A 139 8.17 -7.46 15.15
C LYS A 139 8.15 -5.95 15.43
N PRO A 140 7.67 -5.12 14.49
CA PRO A 140 7.57 -3.68 14.72
C PRO A 140 6.53 -3.38 15.81
N LYS A 141 6.69 -2.25 16.52
CA LYS A 141 5.69 -1.77 17.46
C LYS A 141 4.43 -1.26 16.76
N LEU A 142 4.62 -0.63 15.60
CA LEU A 142 3.56 -0.01 14.81
C LEU A 142 3.72 -0.32 13.31
N LEU A 143 2.61 -0.61 12.65
CA LEU A 143 2.50 -0.65 11.20
C LEU A 143 1.51 0.41 10.74
N VAL A 144 1.94 1.31 9.85
CA VAL A 144 1.09 2.32 9.21
C VAL A 144 0.68 1.80 7.85
N LEU A 145 -0.62 1.53 7.64
CA LEU A 145 -1.14 0.92 6.41
C LEU A 145 -1.83 1.96 5.53
N THR A 146 -1.24 2.22 4.34
CA THR A 146 -1.77 3.15 3.33
C THR A 146 -1.87 2.44 1.99
N ILE A 147 -3.06 1.91 1.65
CA ILE A 147 -3.27 1.05 0.48
C ILE A 147 -4.72 1.16 -0.04
N GLY A 148 -4.92 0.86 -1.33
CA GLY A 148 -6.24 0.66 -1.94
C GLY A 148 -6.46 1.43 -3.23
N VAL A 149 -5.81 2.59 -3.44
CA VAL A 149 -6.08 3.43 -4.62
C VAL A 149 -5.82 2.71 -5.95
N ASN A 150 -4.80 1.85 -6.03
CA ASN A 150 -4.50 1.10 -7.26
C ASN A 150 -5.52 -0.02 -7.56
N ASN A 151 -6.32 -0.42 -6.57
CA ASN A 151 -7.42 -1.34 -6.78
C ASN A 151 -8.55 -0.70 -7.59
N PHE A 152 -8.72 0.61 -7.55
CA PHE A 152 -9.84 1.33 -8.15
C PHE A 152 -9.95 1.19 -9.69
N ASN A 153 -8.87 0.77 -10.34
CA ASN A 153 -8.91 0.50 -11.78
C ASN A 153 -9.75 -0.74 -12.13
N GLU A 154 -9.84 -1.71 -11.23
CA GLU A 154 -10.45 -3.03 -11.50
C GLU A 154 -11.51 -3.40 -10.47
N ASP A 155 -11.30 -3.01 -9.20
CA ASP A 155 -12.16 -3.38 -8.09
C ASP A 155 -13.16 -2.25 -7.75
N SER A 156 -14.27 -2.59 -7.12
CA SER A 156 -15.16 -1.65 -6.47
C SER A 156 -14.58 -1.14 -5.13
N GLY A 157 -15.24 -0.15 -4.52
CA GLY A 157 -14.86 0.32 -3.18
C GLY A 157 -15.01 -0.79 -2.13
N GLU A 158 -16.09 -1.58 -2.21
CA GLU A 158 -16.37 -2.70 -1.32
C GLU A 158 -15.32 -3.80 -1.46
N GLU A 159 -14.98 -4.18 -2.69
CA GLU A 159 -13.96 -5.19 -2.96
C GLU A 159 -12.59 -4.75 -2.46
N THR A 160 -12.25 -3.47 -2.62
CA THR A 160 -11.03 -2.88 -2.05
C THR A 160 -11.03 -2.93 -0.53
N ALA A 161 -12.16 -2.61 0.12
CA ALA A 161 -12.31 -2.70 1.57
C ALA A 161 -12.19 -4.16 2.07
N ASP A 162 -12.75 -5.14 1.35
CA ASP A 162 -12.56 -6.57 1.65
C ASP A 162 -11.08 -6.96 1.62
N GLY A 163 -10.32 -6.46 0.62
CA GLY A 163 -8.87 -6.68 0.54
C GLY A 163 -8.11 -6.08 1.73
N ILE A 164 -8.48 -4.87 2.15
CA ILE A 164 -7.92 -4.24 3.36
C ILE A 164 -8.27 -5.06 4.60
N LYS A 165 -9.51 -5.54 4.71
CA LYS A 165 -9.94 -6.40 5.82
C LYS A 165 -9.07 -7.64 5.94
N LEU A 166 -8.79 -8.34 4.84
CA LEU A 166 -7.93 -9.53 4.85
C LEU A 166 -6.49 -9.23 5.27
N ILE A 167 -5.96 -8.05 4.91
CA ILE A 167 -4.65 -7.61 5.40
C ILE A 167 -4.69 -7.48 6.93
N LEU A 168 -5.72 -6.85 7.48
CA LEU A 168 -5.89 -6.68 8.92
C LEU A 168 -6.06 -8.01 9.63
N ASP A 169 -6.84 -8.95 9.07
CA ASP A 169 -7.03 -10.28 9.62
C ASP A 169 -5.70 -11.06 9.68
N TRP A 170 -4.89 -10.95 8.62
CA TRP A 170 -3.57 -11.56 8.60
C TRP A 170 -2.66 -10.95 9.68
N LEU A 171 -2.65 -9.62 9.83
CA LEU A 171 -1.86 -8.92 10.84
C LEU A 171 -2.30 -9.30 12.26
N GLN A 172 -3.59 -9.47 12.48
CA GLN A 172 -4.12 -9.87 13.78
C GLN A 172 -3.64 -11.26 14.21
N VAL A 173 -3.55 -12.17 13.27
CA VAL A 173 -3.12 -13.56 13.54
C VAL A 173 -1.59 -13.67 13.65
N ASN A 174 -0.86 -13.01 12.73
CA ASN A 174 0.58 -13.24 12.58
C ASN A 174 1.46 -12.18 13.27
N MET A 175 0.89 -11.02 13.61
CA MET A 175 1.59 -9.91 14.27
C MET A 175 0.72 -9.30 15.38
N PRO A 176 0.23 -10.10 16.35
CA PRO A 176 -0.76 -9.65 17.34
C PRO A 176 -0.26 -8.52 18.26
N GLU A 177 1.05 -8.44 18.49
CA GLU A 177 1.66 -7.41 19.34
C GLU A 177 1.88 -6.07 18.59
N THR A 178 1.83 -6.08 17.25
CA THR A 178 2.03 -4.89 16.42
C THR A 178 0.76 -4.07 16.36
N LYS A 179 0.79 -2.82 16.82
CA LYS A 179 -0.32 -1.89 16.60
C LYS A 179 -0.42 -1.53 15.12
N VAL A 180 -1.63 -1.26 14.64
CA VAL A 180 -1.85 -0.85 13.24
C VAL A 180 -2.56 0.50 13.21
N LEU A 181 -1.95 1.46 12.52
CA LEU A 181 -2.57 2.71 12.16
C LEU A 181 -3.12 2.58 10.73
N LEU A 182 -4.42 2.35 10.63
CA LEU A 182 -5.11 2.16 9.36
C LEU A 182 -5.47 3.52 8.75
N ILE A 183 -4.92 3.81 7.57
CA ILE A 183 -5.26 4.99 6.79
C ILE A 183 -6.17 4.61 5.62
N GLY A 184 -5.92 3.46 4.99
CA GLY A 184 -6.56 3.10 3.72
C GLY A 184 -5.96 3.87 2.54
N PRO A 185 -6.70 4.08 1.43
CA PRO A 185 -6.24 4.99 0.39
C PRO A 185 -6.19 6.43 0.91
N LEU A 186 -5.23 7.23 0.46
CA LEU A 186 -5.29 8.69 0.67
C LEU A 186 -6.37 9.32 -0.22
N PRO A 187 -6.86 10.54 0.13
CA PRO A 187 -7.84 11.23 -0.68
C PRO A 187 -7.43 11.32 -2.14
N THR A 188 -8.32 10.90 -3.01
CA THR A 188 -8.07 10.77 -4.45
C THR A 188 -9.29 11.18 -5.27
N GLY A 189 -9.07 11.44 -6.57
CA GLY A 189 -10.08 11.99 -7.47
C GLY A 189 -10.16 13.51 -7.34
N LEU A 190 -9.87 14.24 -8.43
CA LEU A 190 -9.83 15.70 -8.44
C LEU A 190 -11.17 16.31 -8.00
N HIS A 191 -12.27 15.76 -8.50
CA HIS A 191 -13.61 16.26 -8.27
C HIS A 191 -14.44 15.30 -7.40
N PRO A 192 -15.41 15.80 -6.63
CA PRO A 192 -16.25 14.97 -5.75
C PRO A 192 -17.05 13.88 -6.47
N ASN A 193 -17.38 14.08 -7.74
CA ASN A 193 -18.14 13.14 -8.58
C ASN A 193 -17.25 12.23 -9.45
N SER A 194 -15.92 12.31 -9.33
CA SER A 194 -15.02 11.42 -10.07
C SER A 194 -15.10 9.97 -9.55
N SER A 195 -14.94 9.00 -10.45
CA SER A 195 -15.03 7.57 -10.11
C SER A 195 -14.12 7.18 -8.95
N ASN A 196 -12.88 7.68 -8.94
CA ASN A 196 -11.95 7.40 -7.85
C ASN A 196 -12.41 7.97 -6.51
N ARG A 197 -13.04 9.17 -6.49
CA ARG A 197 -13.58 9.75 -5.26
C ARG A 197 -14.74 8.93 -4.73
N ILE A 198 -15.65 8.50 -5.58
CA ILE A 198 -16.79 7.66 -5.18
C ILE A 198 -16.29 6.35 -4.56
N LYS A 199 -15.31 5.70 -5.19
CA LYS A 199 -14.70 4.47 -4.64
C LYS A 199 -13.94 4.73 -3.32
N TYR A 200 -13.21 5.84 -3.24
CA TYR A 200 -12.54 6.29 -2.02
C TYR A 200 -13.53 6.46 -0.87
N ASP A 201 -14.61 7.20 -1.08
CA ASP A 201 -15.64 7.44 -0.05
C ASP A 201 -16.30 6.13 0.39
N MET A 202 -16.56 5.20 -0.53
CA MET A 202 -17.06 3.87 -0.25
C MET A 202 -16.10 3.07 0.64
N VAL A 203 -14.81 3.01 0.29
CA VAL A 203 -13.80 2.33 1.12
C VAL A 203 -13.79 2.89 2.52
N HIS A 204 -13.73 4.23 2.67
CA HIS A 204 -13.65 4.87 3.99
C HIS A 204 -14.93 4.72 4.80
N SER A 205 -16.10 4.65 4.16
CA SER A 205 -17.38 4.37 4.84
C SER A 205 -17.37 3.00 5.53
N ILE A 206 -16.60 2.04 5.00
CA ILE A 206 -16.48 0.66 5.50
C ILE A 206 -15.34 0.54 6.51
N ILE A 207 -14.10 0.93 6.10
CA ILE A 207 -12.88 0.68 6.90
C ILE A 207 -12.83 1.47 8.21
N LYS A 208 -13.56 2.59 8.32
CA LYS A 208 -13.67 3.34 9.59
C LYS A 208 -14.22 2.49 10.75
N ASN A 209 -14.92 1.40 10.42
CA ASN A 209 -15.46 0.46 11.39
C ASN A 209 -14.49 -0.68 11.75
N TYR A 210 -13.32 -0.77 11.07
CA TYR A 210 -12.30 -1.79 11.33
C TYR A 210 -11.39 -1.35 12.50
N THR A 211 -11.98 -1.19 13.66
CA THR A 211 -11.29 -0.77 14.88
C THR A 211 -11.25 -1.90 15.90
N SER A 212 -10.18 -2.01 16.65
CA SER A 212 -9.99 -2.97 17.73
C SER A 212 -8.92 -2.45 18.70
N ALA A 213 -8.58 -3.24 19.71
CA ALA A 213 -7.44 -2.91 20.58
C ALA A 213 -6.11 -2.83 19.80
N GLN A 214 -6.00 -3.49 18.63
CA GLN A 214 -4.83 -3.49 17.76
C GLN A 214 -4.91 -2.43 16.65
N PHE A 215 -6.11 -2.12 16.13
CA PHE A 215 -6.33 -1.31 14.94
C PHE A 215 -6.92 0.06 15.27
N ASN A 216 -6.24 1.12 14.86
CA ASN A 216 -6.70 2.50 14.99
C ASN A 216 -6.88 3.09 13.58
N TYR A 217 -8.09 3.58 13.28
CA TYR A 217 -8.36 4.25 12.01
C TYR A 217 -8.02 5.74 12.11
N LEU A 218 -7.24 6.26 11.13
CA LEU A 218 -6.86 7.67 11.03
C LEU A 218 -7.51 8.31 9.79
N PRO A 219 -8.59 9.10 9.95
CA PRO A 219 -9.21 9.82 8.84
C PRO A 219 -8.36 11.03 8.42
N LEU A 220 -7.93 11.06 7.16
CA LEU A 220 -7.14 12.17 6.61
C LEU A 220 -7.91 13.05 5.62
N THR A 221 -9.15 12.69 5.26
CA THR A 221 -9.98 13.35 4.24
C THR A 221 -9.97 14.87 4.36
N LYS A 222 -10.29 15.40 5.54
CA LYS A 222 -10.42 16.84 5.80
C LYS A 222 -9.15 17.67 5.59
N TYR A 223 -8.00 17.02 5.49
CA TYR A 223 -6.71 17.71 5.34
C TYR A 223 -6.26 17.83 3.87
N PHE A 224 -6.85 17.03 2.98
CA PHE A 224 -6.49 16.97 1.56
C PHE A 224 -7.65 17.28 0.62
N ILE A 225 -8.85 17.48 1.17
CA ILE A 225 -10.04 17.86 0.43
C ILE A 225 -10.50 19.23 0.91
N LYS A 226 -10.73 20.14 -0.02
CA LYS A 226 -11.24 21.49 0.23
C LYS A 226 -12.71 21.46 0.65
N HIS A 227 -13.19 22.59 1.16
CA HIS A 227 -14.59 22.73 1.62
C HIS A 227 -15.61 22.49 0.50
N ASP A 228 -15.27 22.81 -0.75
CA ASP A 228 -16.08 22.59 -1.95
C ASP A 228 -16.06 21.11 -2.44
N GLY A 229 -15.32 20.25 -1.78
CA GLY A 229 -15.14 18.84 -2.12
C GLY A 229 -14.04 18.55 -3.14
N GLU A 230 -13.40 19.57 -3.70
CA GLU A 230 -12.27 19.39 -4.62
C GLU A 230 -11.02 18.89 -3.89
N LEU A 231 -10.21 18.07 -4.56
CA LEU A 231 -8.90 17.66 -4.06
C LEU A 231 -7.99 18.90 -3.95
N ASP A 232 -7.29 19.05 -2.82
CA ASP A 232 -6.43 20.19 -2.63
C ASP A 232 -5.08 20.04 -3.38
N THR A 233 -4.97 20.71 -4.52
CA THR A 233 -3.79 20.68 -5.37
C THR A 233 -2.58 21.41 -4.78
N ASN A 234 -2.71 22.09 -3.63
CA ASN A 234 -1.57 22.56 -2.85
C ASN A 234 -0.79 21.40 -2.19
N TYR A 235 -1.43 20.25 -2.04
CA TYR A 235 -0.86 19.05 -1.41
C TYR A 235 -0.82 17.84 -2.34
N CYS A 236 -1.71 17.81 -3.34
CA CYS A 236 -1.88 16.68 -4.23
C CYS A 236 -1.51 17.03 -5.67
N SER A 237 -0.97 16.06 -6.39
CA SER A 237 -0.64 16.18 -7.80
C SER A 237 -1.89 16.32 -8.67
N ALA A 238 -1.72 16.90 -9.86
CA ALA A 238 -2.77 17.04 -10.87
C ALA A 238 -3.28 15.69 -11.43
N ASP A 239 -2.60 14.57 -11.12
CA ASP A 239 -3.10 13.23 -11.44
C ASP A 239 -4.25 12.78 -10.53
N GLY A 240 -4.52 13.54 -9.46
CA GLY A 240 -5.58 13.25 -8.51
C GLY A 240 -5.32 12.04 -7.61
N ILE A 241 -4.05 11.59 -7.50
CA ILE A 241 -3.66 10.40 -6.72
C ILE A 241 -2.46 10.67 -5.81
N HIS A 242 -1.36 11.20 -6.37
CA HIS A 242 -0.10 11.32 -5.65
C HIS A 242 0.00 12.63 -4.85
N LEU A 243 0.80 12.58 -3.79
CA LEU A 243 1.18 13.78 -3.05
C LEU A 243 2.35 14.47 -3.74
N ILE A 244 2.36 15.81 -3.68
CA ILE A 244 3.54 16.63 -3.94
C ILE A 244 4.32 16.89 -2.64
N GLU A 245 5.49 17.49 -2.70
CA GLU A 245 6.34 17.73 -1.50
C GLU A 245 5.60 18.37 -0.32
N PRO A 246 4.80 19.47 -0.47
CA PRO A 246 4.02 20.01 0.64
C PRO A 246 3.02 19.02 1.23
N GLY A 247 2.43 18.14 0.40
CA GLY A 247 1.54 17.09 0.83
C GLY A 247 2.23 16.04 1.71
N TYR A 248 3.44 15.66 1.36
CA TYR A 248 4.27 14.79 2.21
C TYR A 248 4.62 15.47 3.54
N GLY A 249 4.91 16.77 3.54
CA GLY A 249 5.15 17.55 4.76
C GLY A 249 3.94 17.57 5.69
N LEU A 250 2.76 17.81 5.13
CA LEU A 250 1.50 17.74 5.88
C LEU A 250 1.26 16.33 6.44
N TRP A 251 1.42 15.30 5.61
CA TRP A 251 1.20 13.91 6.01
C TRP A 251 2.17 13.47 7.12
N ALA A 252 3.46 13.81 7.01
CA ALA A 252 4.45 13.51 8.04
C ALA A 252 4.08 14.11 9.41
N ARG A 253 3.59 15.36 9.43
CA ARG A 253 3.13 16.04 10.64
C ARG A 253 1.92 15.33 11.27
N LEU A 254 0.90 15.04 10.47
CA LEU A 254 -0.31 14.37 10.93
C LEU A 254 -0.01 12.95 11.47
N LEU A 255 0.88 12.22 10.80
CA LEU A 255 1.31 10.90 11.27
C LEU A 255 2.11 10.99 12.57
N LYS A 256 3.01 11.97 12.71
CA LYS A 256 3.78 12.15 13.96
C LYS A 256 2.87 12.33 15.17
N GLU A 257 1.82 13.15 15.02
CA GLU A 257 0.82 13.37 16.07
C GLU A 257 0.09 12.07 16.43
N ALA A 258 -0.38 11.32 15.41
CA ALA A 258 -1.10 10.06 15.60
C ALA A 258 -0.21 8.96 16.20
N VAL A 259 1.03 8.82 15.72
CA VAL A 259 2.02 7.84 16.22
C VAL A 259 2.35 8.10 17.69
N GLY A 260 2.50 9.37 18.09
CA GLY A 260 2.71 9.75 19.48
C GLY A 260 1.56 9.34 20.42
N GLY A 261 0.34 9.20 19.91
CA GLY A 261 -0.82 8.70 20.65
C GLY A 261 -0.89 7.18 20.75
N VAL A 262 -0.32 6.46 19.79
CA VAL A 262 -0.39 4.98 19.71
C VAL A 262 0.79 4.29 20.41
N LEU A 263 1.99 4.91 20.41
CA LEU A 263 3.21 4.32 20.97
C LEU A 263 3.50 4.75 22.43
N LYS A 264 2.66 5.60 22.98
CA LYS A 264 2.67 5.93 24.42
C LYS A 264 1.88 4.87 25.21
#